data_a66d79c24608b0c7415a4146aa55f7bc
#
_entry.id   a66d79c24608b0c7415a4146aa55f7bc
#
_cell.length_a   1.000
_cell.length_b   1.000
_cell.length_c   1.000
_cell.angle_alpha   90.00
_cell.angle_beta   90.00
_cell.angle_gamma   90.00
#
_symmetry.space_group_name_H-M   'P 1'
#
loop_
_entity.id
_entity.type
_entity.pdbx_description
1 polymer ?
#
loop_
_entity_poly.entity_id
_entity_poly.type
_entity_poly.pdbx_seq_one_letter_code
_entity_poly.pdbx_strand_id
1 'polypeptide(L)'
;MRILIIGGGIGGLSLAHGLRKAGIEVRVFEQQVEKAENLAGYGLHIDRNGRRALRYCLPLSNWTRLQSLLTSAGTQLFFRDTQLRVLAEKNDVELSGKSAQEVERSGVGRLDLRDVLIDGLDDETTSVIQWGRAFTRYDQVSDGRVRAHFADGTYEDGDLLVGADGPNSVVRRQFLPNVERLDLGVSAIAGRYILDDKRVGNFPPQMINGALNNIVPSGRGWMFISAWRSRPADGDESSAPEHYIVWAYIAPSDDIPRGEGPVYGSELHEYVLNCIKGWAPELRELVTGSDTSTTKCLSLRSMPTLTSWESSNVTLLGDAIHNMTPMGGMGANTALRDADTLTRCLIDAAAGRLSITESVRTYEEEMRVYANDAIKLSTSNAINACKGGTTQRLVFRGFLRAAQTFPLIMRATIGRSSIKQA
;
A
#
# COMPACT_ATOMS: atom_id res chain seq x y z
N MET A 1 -23.62 -8.76 18.31
CA MET A 1 -22.70 -9.27 17.26
C MET A 1 -21.28 -8.88 17.63
N ARG A 2 -20.38 -9.85 17.70
CA ARG A 2 -18.97 -9.71 18.09
C ARG A 2 -18.07 -10.09 16.92
N ILE A 3 -17.19 -9.20 16.51
CA ILE A 3 -16.29 -9.36 15.35
C ILE A 3 -14.86 -9.56 15.84
N LEU A 4 -14.20 -10.62 15.35
CA LEU A 4 -12.78 -10.90 15.58
C LEU A 4 -11.98 -10.48 14.35
N ILE A 5 -11.02 -9.56 14.52
CA ILE A 5 -10.13 -9.12 13.44
C ILE A 5 -8.73 -9.66 13.73
N ILE A 6 -8.20 -10.44 12.81
CA ILE A 6 -6.84 -10.99 12.90
C ILE A 6 -5.90 -10.09 12.10
N GLY A 7 -5.08 -9.30 12.80
CA GLY A 7 -4.10 -8.37 12.25
C GLY A 7 -4.43 -6.90 12.52
N GLY A 8 -3.51 -6.20 13.20
CA GLY A 8 -3.52 -4.77 13.54
C GLY A 8 -2.85 -3.89 12.48
N GLY A 9 -3.05 -4.23 11.19
CA GLY A 9 -2.61 -3.40 10.05
C GLY A 9 -3.59 -2.27 9.74
N ILE A 10 -3.27 -1.45 8.72
CA ILE A 10 -4.08 -0.28 8.32
C ILE A 10 -5.54 -0.65 8.07
N GLY A 11 -5.79 -1.74 7.32
CA GLY A 11 -7.15 -2.18 7.01
C GLY A 11 -7.90 -2.67 8.24
N GLY A 12 -7.27 -3.54 9.06
CA GLY A 12 -7.88 -4.11 10.27
C GLY A 12 -8.22 -3.05 11.32
N LEU A 13 -7.31 -2.11 11.58
CA LEU A 13 -7.56 -1.00 12.52
C LEU A 13 -8.62 -0.02 12.00
N SER A 14 -8.64 0.26 10.69
CA SER A 14 -9.68 1.11 10.09
C SER A 14 -11.06 0.46 10.20
N LEU A 15 -11.15 -0.86 9.97
CA LEU A 15 -12.38 -1.63 10.17
C LEU A 15 -12.83 -1.58 11.65
N ALA A 16 -11.89 -1.76 12.59
CA ALA A 16 -12.18 -1.71 14.02
C ALA A 16 -12.80 -0.37 14.43
N HIS A 17 -12.26 0.75 13.94
CA HIS A 17 -12.86 2.07 14.17
C HIS A 17 -14.27 2.18 13.59
N GLY A 18 -14.47 1.74 12.35
CA GLY A 18 -15.77 1.79 11.69
C GLY A 18 -16.83 1.00 12.45
N LEU A 19 -16.49 -0.21 12.90
CA LEU A 19 -17.37 -1.08 13.69
C LEU A 19 -17.68 -0.49 15.07
N ARG A 20 -16.67 -0.01 15.81
CA ARG A 20 -16.90 0.66 17.10
C ARG A 20 -17.81 1.87 16.98
N LYS A 21 -17.58 2.71 15.98
CA LYS A 21 -18.41 3.89 15.70
C LYS A 21 -19.86 3.51 15.40
N ALA A 22 -20.09 2.32 14.84
CA ALA A 22 -21.41 1.76 14.61
C ALA A 22 -22.00 1.02 15.83
N GLY A 23 -21.32 0.98 16.98
CA GLY A 23 -21.77 0.27 18.18
C GLY A 23 -21.64 -1.25 18.10
N ILE A 24 -20.83 -1.77 17.17
CA ILE A 24 -20.58 -3.20 16.99
C ILE A 24 -19.37 -3.61 17.84
N GLU A 25 -19.51 -4.68 18.62
CA GLU A 25 -18.41 -5.21 19.43
C GLU A 25 -17.30 -5.77 18.53
N VAL A 26 -16.06 -5.34 18.77
CA VAL A 26 -14.90 -5.75 17.97
C VAL A 26 -13.69 -6.01 18.86
N ARG A 27 -12.89 -7.02 18.49
CA ARG A 27 -11.55 -7.26 19.02
C ARG A 27 -10.56 -7.45 17.89
N VAL A 28 -9.38 -6.87 18.05
CA VAL A 28 -8.25 -6.97 17.09
C VAL A 28 -7.14 -7.77 17.78
N PHE A 29 -6.60 -8.77 17.08
CA PHE A 29 -5.51 -9.61 17.55
C PHE A 29 -4.28 -9.36 16.69
N GLU A 30 -3.22 -8.82 17.29
CA GLU A 30 -1.97 -8.50 16.61
C GLU A 30 -0.83 -9.39 17.15
N GLN A 31 -0.07 -10.00 16.24
CA GLN A 31 1.04 -10.88 16.59
C GLN A 31 2.25 -10.14 17.16
N GLN A 32 2.43 -8.85 16.82
CA GLN A 32 3.50 -8.03 17.38
C GLN A 32 3.25 -7.82 18.88
N VAL A 33 4.32 -7.90 19.66
CA VAL A 33 4.26 -7.74 21.11
C VAL A 33 4.17 -6.26 21.48
N GLU A 34 4.82 -5.40 20.69
CA GLU A 34 4.87 -3.97 20.93
C GLU A 34 4.41 -3.14 19.71
N LYS A 35 3.91 -1.95 20.00
CA LYS A 35 3.40 -1.00 19.01
C LYS A 35 4.43 -0.63 17.92
N ALA A 36 5.71 -0.61 18.25
CA ALA A 36 6.80 -0.11 17.40
C ALA A 36 7.60 -1.17 16.66
N GLU A 37 7.34 -2.48 16.83
CA GLU A 37 8.14 -3.52 16.21
C GLU A 37 8.04 -3.53 14.67
N ASN A 38 9.21 -3.53 14.02
CA ASN A 38 9.44 -3.85 12.60
C ASN A 38 8.69 -3.00 11.54
N LEU A 39 8.28 -1.79 11.86
CA LEU A 39 7.61 -0.92 10.91
C LEU A 39 8.58 0.04 10.20
N ALA A 40 9.61 -0.48 9.56
CA ALA A 40 10.31 0.29 8.54
C ALA A 40 9.31 0.57 7.41
N GLY A 41 8.67 1.73 7.40
CA GLY A 41 7.63 2.07 6.44
C GLY A 41 8.02 3.30 5.64
N TYR A 42 7.99 3.17 4.33
CA TYR A 42 7.92 4.30 3.42
C TYR A 42 6.57 5.02 3.59
N GLY A 43 6.49 6.28 3.14
CA GLY A 43 5.24 7.02 3.08
C GLY A 43 4.18 6.33 2.21
N LEU A 44 2.94 6.63 2.49
CA LEU A 44 1.77 6.11 1.77
C LEU A 44 1.08 7.24 1.02
N HIS A 45 0.71 6.99 -0.22
CA HIS A 45 -0.23 7.85 -0.94
C HIS A 45 -1.65 7.44 -0.60
N ILE A 46 -2.42 8.39 -0.08
CA ILE A 46 -3.84 8.22 0.19
C ILE A 46 -4.60 8.94 -0.93
N ASP A 47 -5.34 8.18 -1.73
CA ASP A 47 -6.19 8.68 -2.79
C ASP A 47 -7.57 9.09 -2.26
N ARG A 48 -8.45 9.52 -3.15
CA ARG A 48 -9.81 9.94 -2.80
C ARG A 48 -10.61 8.83 -2.10
N ASN A 49 -10.48 7.58 -2.53
CA ASN A 49 -11.20 6.45 -1.95
C ASN A 49 -10.69 6.13 -0.55
N GLY A 50 -9.37 6.08 -0.37
CA GLY A 50 -8.75 5.91 0.94
C GLY A 50 -9.12 7.04 1.91
N ARG A 51 -9.13 8.30 1.44
CA ARG A 51 -9.54 9.46 2.24
C ARG A 51 -11.01 9.38 2.66
N ARG A 52 -11.90 8.98 1.73
CA ARG A 52 -13.33 8.79 2.03
C ARG A 52 -13.54 7.69 3.07
N ALA A 53 -12.84 6.57 2.91
CA ALA A 53 -12.91 5.45 3.84
C ALA A 53 -12.44 5.84 5.24
N LEU A 54 -11.29 6.50 5.36
CA LEU A 54 -10.77 7.00 6.63
C LEU A 54 -11.74 7.98 7.30
N ARG A 55 -12.29 8.95 6.55
CA ARG A 55 -13.28 9.88 7.07
C ARG A 55 -14.56 9.18 7.57
N TYR A 56 -14.96 8.11 6.90
CA TYR A 56 -16.15 7.34 7.29
C TYR A 56 -15.89 6.51 8.56
N CYS A 57 -14.80 5.78 8.58
CA CYS A 57 -14.49 4.85 9.67
C CYS A 57 -14.03 5.56 10.95
N LEU A 58 -13.18 6.60 10.83
CA LEU A 58 -12.56 7.24 11.99
C LEU A 58 -13.54 8.10 12.80
N PRO A 59 -13.34 8.17 14.14
CA PRO A 59 -13.89 9.24 14.97
C PRO A 59 -13.40 10.61 14.49
N LEU A 60 -14.14 11.66 14.82
CA LEU A 60 -13.81 13.02 14.36
C LEU A 60 -12.42 13.47 14.88
N SER A 61 -12.06 13.15 16.11
CA SER A 61 -10.74 13.44 16.69
C SER A 61 -9.60 12.86 15.88
N ASN A 62 -9.66 11.55 15.58
CA ASN A 62 -8.65 10.84 14.80
C ASN A 62 -8.58 11.36 13.36
N TRP A 63 -9.75 11.66 12.76
CA TRP A 63 -9.78 12.27 11.43
C TRP A 63 -9.11 13.66 11.42
N THR A 64 -9.39 14.51 12.40
CA THR A 64 -8.77 15.84 12.52
C THR A 64 -7.26 15.73 12.71
N ARG A 65 -6.81 14.81 13.60
CA ARG A 65 -5.38 14.53 13.79
C ARG A 65 -4.74 14.03 12.49
N LEU A 66 -5.38 13.11 11.77
CA LEU A 66 -4.88 12.65 10.48
C LEU A 66 -4.74 13.78 9.47
N GLN A 67 -5.73 14.66 9.38
CA GLN A 67 -5.68 15.80 8.45
C GLN A 67 -4.47 16.71 8.68
N SER A 68 -4.03 16.90 9.92
CA SER A 68 -2.82 17.69 10.22
C SER A 68 -1.52 17.00 9.81
N LEU A 69 -1.55 15.67 9.63
CA LEU A 69 -0.39 14.87 9.22
C LEU A 69 -0.34 14.64 7.70
N LEU A 70 -1.47 14.87 7.00
CA LEU A 70 -1.50 14.71 5.53
C LEU A 70 -0.70 15.83 4.87
N THR A 71 0.21 15.43 4.00
CA THR A 71 0.95 16.36 3.12
C THR A 71 0.39 16.29 1.70
N SER A 72 0.50 17.38 0.94
CA SER A 72 0.20 17.33 -0.50
C SER A 72 1.22 16.42 -1.19
N ALA A 73 0.73 15.40 -1.89
CA ALA A 73 1.54 14.55 -2.76
C ALA A 73 1.39 14.95 -4.24
N GLY A 74 0.83 16.14 -4.48
CA GLY A 74 0.64 16.70 -5.79
C GLY A 74 -0.34 15.92 -6.68
N THR A 75 -0.57 16.47 -7.86
CA THR A 75 -1.46 15.88 -8.88
C THR A 75 -0.69 15.37 -10.09
N GLN A 76 0.64 15.47 -10.04
CA GLN A 76 1.52 15.21 -11.18
C GLN A 76 2.21 13.87 -11.08
N LEU A 77 2.36 13.22 -12.23
CA LEU A 77 3.17 12.04 -12.43
C LEU A 77 4.05 12.28 -13.67
N PHE A 78 5.36 12.20 -13.48
CA PHE A 78 6.33 12.37 -14.53
C PHE A 78 6.89 11.03 -15.03
N PHE A 79 7.01 10.92 -16.34
CA PHE A 79 7.87 9.94 -17.01
C PHE A 79 9.09 10.68 -17.53
N ARG A 80 10.27 10.27 -17.08
CA ARG A 80 11.55 10.91 -17.46
C ARG A 80 12.47 9.88 -18.11
N ASP A 81 13.39 10.36 -18.92
CA ASP A 81 14.49 9.51 -19.37
C ASP A 81 15.61 9.48 -18.31
N THR A 82 16.65 8.71 -18.59
CA THR A 82 17.80 8.53 -17.70
C THR A 82 18.66 9.80 -17.54
N GLN A 83 18.39 10.85 -18.30
CA GLN A 83 19.00 12.18 -18.18
C GLN A 83 18.01 13.21 -17.61
N LEU A 84 16.98 12.72 -16.89
CA LEU A 84 15.92 13.52 -16.26
C LEU A 84 15.06 14.36 -17.19
N ARG A 85 15.22 14.24 -18.53
CA ARG A 85 14.37 14.94 -19.49
C ARG A 85 12.96 14.36 -19.46
N VAL A 86 11.95 15.22 -19.43
CA VAL A 86 10.54 14.80 -19.41
C VAL A 86 10.17 14.12 -20.73
N LEU A 87 9.64 12.91 -20.65
CA LEU A 87 9.05 12.18 -21.77
C LEU A 87 7.54 12.43 -21.84
N ALA A 88 6.89 12.45 -20.67
CA ALA A 88 5.49 12.80 -20.52
C ALA A 88 5.22 13.26 -19.08
N GLU A 89 4.26 14.16 -18.92
CA GLU A 89 3.68 14.60 -17.67
C GLU A 89 2.18 14.29 -17.68
N LYS A 90 1.73 13.60 -16.65
CA LYS A 90 0.32 13.39 -16.40
C LYS A 90 -0.10 14.30 -15.25
N ASN A 91 -1.02 15.21 -15.50
CA ASN A 91 -1.64 16.06 -14.49
C ASN A 91 -3.11 15.64 -14.32
N ASP A 92 -3.46 15.11 -13.16
CA ASP A 92 -4.79 14.57 -12.90
C ASP A 92 -5.89 15.66 -12.92
N VAL A 93 -5.58 16.91 -12.59
CA VAL A 93 -6.50 18.06 -12.72
C VAL A 93 -6.86 18.32 -14.17
N GLU A 94 -5.86 18.43 -15.03
CA GLU A 94 -6.07 18.72 -16.45
C GLU A 94 -6.79 17.59 -17.20
N LEU A 95 -6.51 16.34 -16.80
CA LEU A 95 -7.08 15.16 -17.45
C LEU A 95 -8.52 14.89 -17.04
N SER A 96 -8.84 15.09 -15.75
CA SER A 96 -10.17 14.79 -15.19
C SER A 96 -11.14 15.97 -15.31
N GLY A 97 -10.65 17.20 -15.48
CA GLY A 97 -11.45 18.42 -15.41
C GLY A 97 -11.98 18.73 -13.99
N LYS A 98 -11.50 18.03 -12.98
CA LYS A 98 -11.86 18.22 -11.56
C LYS A 98 -10.91 19.21 -10.90
N SER A 99 -11.32 19.77 -9.77
CA SER A 99 -10.45 20.64 -8.97
C SER A 99 -9.24 19.88 -8.41
N ALA A 100 -8.18 20.60 -8.08
CA ALA A 100 -7.00 20.02 -7.43
C ALA A 100 -7.38 19.28 -6.14
N GLN A 101 -8.29 19.83 -5.33
CA GLN A 101 -8.75 19.23 -4.08
C GLN A 101 -9.46 17.88 -4.27
N GLU A 102 -10.11 17.66 -5.44
CA GLU A 102 -10.81 16.40 -5.75
C GLU A 102 -9.91 15.29 -6.23
N VAL A 103 -8.78 15.62 -6.87
CA VAL A 103 -7.86 14.64 -7.47
C VAL A 103 -6.53 14.54 -6.76
N GLU A 104 -6.25 15.48 -5.84
CA GLU A 104 -5.00 15.52 -5.10
C GLU A 104 -4.81 14.27 -4.25
N ARG A 105 -3.65 13.67 -4.39
CA ARG A 105 -3.18 12.62 -3.50
C ARG A 105 -2.59 13.27 -2.25
N SER A 106 -2.83 12.65 -1.10
CA SER A 106 -2.18 13.03 0.14
C SER A 106 -1.06 12.04 0.44
N GLY A 107 0.06 12.54 0.92
CA GLY A 107 1.12 11.73 1.50
C GLY A 107 0.95 11.65 3.01
N VAL A 108 1.27 10.50 3.60
CA VAL A 108 1.34 10.32 5.06
C VAL A 108 2.42 9.30 5.40
N GLY A 109 3.15 9.50 6.49
CA GLY A 109 4.03 8.49 7.05
C GLY A 109 3.21 7.24 7.43
N ARG A 110 3.72 6.05 7.10
CA ARG A 110 3.02 4.81 7.47
C ARG A 110 2.87 4.66 8.98
N LEU A 111 3.89 5.05 9.74
CA LEU A 111 3.87 5.07 11.20
C LEU A 111 2.86 6.09 11.74
N ASP A 112 2.87 7.30 11.19
CA ASP A 112 1.92 8.35 11.56
C ASP A 112 0.47 7.93 11.37
N LEU A 113 0.16 7.31 10.22
CA LEU A 113 -1.18 6.77 9.97
C LEU A 113 -1.54 5.66 10.97
N ARG A 114 -0.60 4.74 11.23
CA ARG A 114 -0.84 3.65 12.18
C ARG A 114 -1.08 4.17 13.59
N ASP A 115 -0.34 5.17 14.04
CA ASP A 115 -0.54 5.80 15.35
C ASP A 115 -1.92 6.42 15.49
N VAL A 116 -2.37 7.13 14.45
CA VAL A 116 -3.76 7.64 14.40
C VAL A 116 -4.78 6.51 14.47
N LEU A 117 -4.51 5.37 13.83
CA LEU A 117 -5.42 4.22 13.81
C LEU A 117 -5.40 3.41 15.11
N ILE A 118 -4.35 3.45 15.90
CA ILE A 118 -4.29 2.81 17.22
C ILE A 118 -4.98 3.66 18.28
N ASP A 119 -4.88 4.99 18.15
CA ASP A 119 -5.44 5.95 19.10
C ASP A 119 -6.96 5.73 19.28
N GLY A 120 -7.39 5.57 20.54
CA GLY A 120 -8.77 5.25 20.92
C GLY A 120 -9.18 3.77 20.74
N LEU A 121 -8.29 2.89 20.26
CA LEU A 121 -8.50 1.44 20.25
C LEU A 121 -7.65 0.72 21.31
N ASP A 122 -6.65 1.38 21.85
CA ASP A 122 -5.71 0.85 22.84
C ASP A 122 -5.61 1.79 24.03
N ASP A 123 -6.72 1.95 24.77
CA ASP A 123 -6.77 2.73 26.00
C ASP A 123 -6.80 1.81 27.22
N GLU A 124 -6.45 2.35 28.41
CA GLU A 124 -6.34 1.60 29.66
C GLU A 124 -7.67 0.96 30.12
N THR A 125 -8.80 1.46 29.62
CA THR A 125 -10.12 1.05 30.08
C THR A 125 -10.82 0.07 29.15
N THR A 126 -10.51 0.10 27.85
CA THR A 126 -11.17 -0.73 26.82
C THR A 126 -10.20 -1.11 25.71
N SER A 127 -9.15 -1.89 26.03
CA SER A 127 -8.23 -2.34 24.99
C SER A 127 -8.96 -3.26 23.98
N VAL A 128 -9.22 -2.71 22.80
CA VAL A 128 -9.74 -3.45 21.66
C VAL A 128 -8.64 -4.27 21.01
N ILE A 129 -7.38 -3.78 21.08
CA ILE A 129 -6.22 -4.43 20.49
C ILE A 129 -5.59 -5.36 21.53
N GLN A 130 -5.44 -6.62 21.16
CA GLN A 130 -4.74 -7.64 21.92
C GLN A 130 -3.37 -7.89 21.27
N TRP A 131 -2.32 -7.32 21.85
CA TRP A 131 -0.94 -7.47 21.38
C TRP A 131 -0.36 -8.85 21.75
N GLY A 132 0.62 -9.32 20.98
CA GLY A 132 1.29 -10.61 21.20
C GLY A 132 0.41 -11.83 20.90
N ARG A 133 -0.75 -11.63 20.28
CA ARG A 133 -1.73 -12.68 19.98
C ARG A 133 -1.55 -13.22 18.57
N ALA A 134 -0.57 -14.08 18.36
CA ALA A 134 -0.31 -14.73 17.07
C ALA A 134 -1.39 -15.79 16.76
N PHE A 135 -2.22 -15.51 15.75
CA PHE A 135 -3.28 -16.43 15.29
C PHE A 135 -2.69 -17.70 14.67
N THR A 136 -3.28 -18.86 14.97
CA THR A 136 -2.83 -20.15 14.44
C THR A 136 -3.85 -20.85 13.56
N ARG A 137 -5.13 -20.86 13.95
CA ARG A 137 -6.24 -21.48 13.20
C ARG A 137 -7.58 -21.01 13.75
N TYR A 138 -8.65 -21.33 13.03
CA TYR A 138 -10.02 -21.18 13.53
C TYR A 138 -10.79 -22.50 13.43
N ASP A 139 -11.82 -22.64 14.26
CA ASP A 139 -12.79 -23.73 14.20
C ASP A 139 -14.21 -23.13 14.13
N GLN A 140 -15.12 -23.85 13.47
CA GLN A 140 -16.55 -23.57 13.56
C GLN A 140 -17.11 -24.16 14.85
N VAL A 141 -17.87 -23.36 15.61
CA VAL A 141 -18.47 -23.78 16.88
C VAL A 141 -19.93 -24.19 16.64
N SER A 142 -20.43 -25.13 17.45
CA SER A 142 -21.75 -25.75 17.27
C SER A 142 -22.93 -24.75 17.30
N ASP A 143 -22.77 -23.56 17.88
CA ASP A 143 -23.77 -22.49 17.93
C ASP A 143 -23.70 -21.52 16.71
N GLY A 144 -22.93 -21.87 15.68
CA GLY A 144 -22.77 -21.06 14.47
C GLY A 144 -21.72 -19.93 14.61
N ARG A 145 -21.02 -19.85 15.75
CA ARG A 145 -19.90 -18.92 15.95
C ARG A 145 -18.58 -19.49 15.41
N VAL A 146 -17.59 -18.64 15.28
CA VAL A 146 -16.22 -18.99 14.92
C VAL A 146 -15.29 -18.81 16.13
N ARG A 147 -14.40 -19.76 16.35
CA ARG A 147 -13.36 -19.74 17.40
C ARG A 147 -12.00 -19.51 16.80
N ALA A 148 -11.35 -18.41 17.17
CA ALA A 148 -9.96 -18.12 16.81
C ALA A 148 -9.01 -18.68 17.88
N HIS A 149 -7.97 -19.42 17.49
CA HIS A 149 -6.93 -19.97 18.36
C HIS A 149 -5.62 -19.22 18.18
N PHE A 150 -4.88 -19.06 19.26
CA PHE A 150 -3.61 -18.33 19.30
C PHE A 150 -2.45 -19.22 19.75
N ALA A 151 -1.22 -18.78 19.44
CA ALA A 151 0.00 -19.54 19.74
C ALA A 151 0.27 -19.71 21.24
N ASP A 152 -0.28 -18.84 22.07
CA ASP A 152 -0.20 -18.91 23.55
C ASP A 152 -1.17 -19.94 24.16
N GLY A 153 -1.91 -20.68 23.33
CA GLY A 153 -2.88 -21.69 23.75
C GLY A 153 -4.26 -21.14 24.11
N THR A 154 -4.45 -19.81 24.05
CA THR A 154 -5.75 -19.18 24.30
C THR A 154 -6.64 -19.21 23.07
N TYR A 155 -7.93 -18.90 23.24
CA TYR A 155 -8.89 -18.77 22.14
C TYR A 155 -9.90 -17.66 22.43
N GLU A 156 -10.60 -17.23 21.38
CA GLU A 156 -11.71 -16.27 21.44
C GLU A 156 -12.83 -16.67 20.47
N ASP A 157 -14.07 -16.50 20.92
CA ASP A 157 -15.27 -16.79 20.14
C ASP A 157 -15.91 -15.51 19.62
N GLY A 158 -16.35 -15.51 18.36
CA GLY A 158 -17.04 -14.40 17.75
C GLY A 158 -18.07 -14.85 16.72
N ASP A 159 -18.91 -13.91 16.30
CA ASP A 159 -19.93 -14.17 15.29
C ASP A 159 -19.37 -14.13 13.87
N LEU A 160 -18.29 -13.37 13.67
CA LEU A 160 -17.54 -13.23 12.41
C LEU A 160 -16.04 -13.13 12.69
N LEU A 161 -15.21 -13.79 11.89
CA LEU A 161 -13.77 -13.65 11.84
C LEU A 161 -13.33 -12.97 10.55
N VAL A 162 -12.55 -11.90 10.67
CA VAL A 162 -11.99 -11.15 9.56
C VAL A 162 -10.47 -11.31 9.54
N GLY A 163 -9.92 -11.99 8.55
CA GLY A 163 -8.48 -12.09 8.33
C GLY A 163 -7.94 -10.81 7.68
N ALA A 164 -7.20 -10.02 8.46
CA ALA A 164 -6.48 -8.81 8.05
C ALA A 164 -4.97 -8.94 8.34
N ASP A 165 -4.47 -10.18 8.38
CA ASP A 165 -3.17 -10.64 8.83
C ASP A 165 -2.09 -10.59 7.72
N GLY A 166 -2.31 -9.74 6.73
CA GLY A 166 -1.32 -9.35 5.74
C GLY A 166 -1.01 -10.40 4.68
N PRO A 167 0.07 -10.19 3.90
CA PRO A 167 0.31 -10.97 2.68
C PRO A 167 0.57 -12.46 2.94
N ASN A 168 1.01 -12.82 4.14
CA ASN A 168 1.25 -14.22 4.57
C ASN A 168 0.07 -14.82 5.36
N SER A 169 -1.12 -14.30 5.18
CA SER A 169 -2.32 -14.61 5.95
C SER A 169 -2.47 -16.11 6.27
N VAL A 170 -2.56 -16.42 7.55
CA VAL A 170 -2.88 -17.76 8.08
C VAL A 170 -4.37 -18.02 7.88
N VAL A 171 -5.21 -17.00 8.08
CA VAL A 171 -6.66 -17.09 7.87
C VAL A 171 -6.96 -17.48 6.41
N ARG A 172 -6.33 -16.79 5.42
CA ARG A 172 -6.51 -17.14 4.01
C ARG A 172 -6.10 -18.58 3.72
N ARG A 173 -4.94 -19.02 4.19
CA ARG A 173 -4.47 -20.40 3.93
C ARG A 173 -5.44 -21.46 4.42
N GLN A 174 -6.17 -21.19 5.49
CA GLN A 174 -7.20 -22.09 5.99
C GLN A 174 -8.53 -21.92 5.23
N PHE A 175 -8.95 -20.69 4.96
CA PHE A 175 -10.23 -20.37 4.33
C PHE A 175 -10.24 -20.66 2.82
N LEU A 176 -9.16 -20.28 2.12
CA LEU A 176 -9.00 -20.40 0.66
C LEU A 176 -7.64 -21.07 0.34
N PRO A 177 -7.45 -22.36 0.63
CA PRO A 177 -6.15 -23.02 0.55
C PRO A 177 -5.52 -23.04 -0.84
N ASN A 178 -6.33 -22.91 -1.88
CA ASN A 178 -5.87 -22.90 -3.27
C ASN A 178 -5.56 -21.49 -3.81
N VAL A 179 -5.73 -20.45 -2.98
CA VAL A 179 -5.50 -19.05 -3.38
C VAL A 179 -4.15 -18.60 -2.83
N GLU A 180 -3.12 -18.69 -3.68
CA GLU A 180 -1.73 -18.37 -3.34
C GLU A 180 -1.21 -17.16 -4.12
N ARG A 181 -0.21 -16.49 -3.55
CA ARG A 181 0.49 -15.39 -4.21
C ARG A 181 1.41 -15.92 -5.30
N LEU A 182 1.36 -15.29 -6.46
CA LEU A 182 2.24 -15.54 -7.59
C LEU A 182 3.53 -14.73 -7.44
N ASP A 183 4.67 -15.37 -7.62
CA ASP A 183 5.94 -14.71 -7.82
C ASP A 183 6.00 -14.19 -9.27
N LEU A 184 6.25 -12.90 -9.44
CA LEU A 184 6.28 -12.28 -10.75
C LEU A 184 7.64 -12.39 -11.46
N GLY A 185 8.66 -12.91 -10.77
CA GLY A 185 10.06 -12.91 -11.23
C GLY A 185 10.62 -11.50 -11.36
N VAL A 186 10.09 -10.56 -10.57
CA VAL A 186 10.47 -9.14 -10.54
C VAL A 186 10.82 -8.76 -9.12
N SER A 187 11.90 -8.03 -8.95
CA SER A 187 12.29 -7.49 -7.65
C SER A 187 12.44 -5.98 -7.70
N ALA A 188 12.20 -5.35 -6.54
CA ALA A 188 12.43 -3.94 -6.30
C ALA A 188 13.55 -3.79 -5.26
N ILE A 189 14.61 -3.07 -5.61
CA ILE A 189 15.62 -2.61 -4.67
C ILE A 189 15.25 -1.18 -4.31
N ALA A 190 14.92 -0.93 -3.05
CA ALA A 190 14.46 0.36 -2.60
C ALA A 190 15.32 0.88 -1.45
N GLY A 191 15.62 2.17 -1.49
CA GLY A 191 16.37 2.89 -0.48
C GLY A 191 15.79 4.26 -0.18
N ARG A 192 16.32 4.89 0.86
CA ARG A 192 15.89 6.16 1.38
C ARG A 192 17.05 7.15 1.40
N TYR A 193 16.86 8.30 0.76
CA TYR A 193 17.81 9.39 0.72
C TYR A 193 17.29 10.56 1.55
N ILE A 194 18.00 10.94 2.59
CA ILE A 194 17.60 12.05 3.47
C ILE A 194 17.88 13.38 2.79
N LEU A 195 16.88 14.25 2.74
CA LEU A 195 16.96 15.60 2.22
C LEU A 195 17.15 16.59 3.39
N ASP A 196 18.36 17.04 3.55
CA ASP A 196 18.70 18.20 4.39
C ASP A 196 18.77 19.49 3.55
N ASP A 197 18.92 20.65 4.20
CA ASP A 197 18.98 21.95 3.53
C ASP A 197 20.14 22.07 2.51
N LYS A 198 21.22 21.29 2.66
CA LYS A 198 22.36 21.27 1.73
C LYS A 198 22.06 20.44 0.49
N ARG A 199 21.24 19.40 0.62
CA ARG A 199 20.95 18.40 -0.41
C ARG A 199 19.74 18.73 -1.25
N VAL A 200 18.80 19.53 -0.72
CA VAL A 200 17.59 19.97 -1.45
C VAL A 200 17.91 20.60 -2.80
N GLY A 201 18.97 21.44 -2.87
CA GLY A 201 19.41 22.10 -4.10
C GLY A 201 19.98 21.18 -5.19
N ASN A 202 20.28 19.93 -4.86
CA ASN A 202 20.88 18.98 -5.80
C ASN A 202 19.88 18.34 -6.77
N PHE A 203 18.57 18.54 -6.54
CA PHE A 203 17.53 17.86 -7.30
C PHE A 203 16.55 18.85 -7.96
N PRO A 204 16.03 18.51 -9.15
CA PRO A 204 14.95 19.28 -9.77
C PRO A 204 13.74 19.40 -8.82
N PRO A 205 13.08 20.56 -8.72
CA PRO A 205 11.96 20.78 -7.80
C PRO A 205 10.86 19.70 -7.86
N GLN A 206 10.57 19.16 -9.05
CA GLN A 206 9.54 18.13 -9.25
C GLN A 206 9.95 16.75 -8.71
N MET A 207 11.19 16.54 -8.30
CA MET A 207 11.63 15.32 -7.62
C MET A 207 11.46 15.39 -6.11
N ILE A 208 11.30 16.61 -5.56
CA ILE A 208 11.27 16.88 -4.12
C ILE A 208 9.94 17.48 -3.62
N ASN A 209 9.00 17.77 -4.51
CA ASN A 209 7.71 18.40 -4.19
C ASN A 209 6.56 17.38 -3.95
N GLY A 210 6.86 16.08 -3.87
CA GLY A 210 5.86 15.01 -3.70
C GLY A 210 5.30 14.44 -5.01
N ALA A 211 5.68 14.98 -6.18
CA ALA A 211 5.31 14.39 -7.46
C ALA A 211 5.91 12.99 -7.64
N LEU A 212 5.20 12.12 -8.36
CA LEU A 212 5.67 10.79 -8.70
C LEU A 212 6.56 10.88 -9.94
N ASN A 213 7.76 10.31 -9.87
CA ASN A 213 8.69 10.29 -10.99
C ASN A 213 9.04 8.85 -11.37
N ASN A 214 8.82 8.51 -12.64
CA ASN A 214 9.22 7.23 -13.23
C ASN A 214 10.34 7.47 -14.23
N ILE A 215 11.50 6.89 -13.99
CA ILE A 215 12.65 6.94 -14.89
C ILE A 215 12.55 5.75 -15.84
N VAL A 216 12.40 6.03 -17.13
CA VAL A 216 12.18 5.07 -18.20
C VAL A 216 13.44 4.98 -19.06
N PRO A 217 14.35 4.02 -18.82
CA PRO A 217 15.55 3.84 -19.63
C PRO A 217 15.20 3.32 -21.03
N SER A 218 16.12 3.43 -21.97
CA SER A 218 16.04 2.77 -23.28
C SER A 218 16.38 1.28 -23.22
N GLY A 219 17.05 0.87 -22.17
CA GLY A 219 17.45 -0.51 -21.88
C GLY A 219 16.71 -1.12 -20.70
N ARG A 220 17.41 -2.00 -19.96
CA ARG A 220 16.87 -2.69 -18.77
C ARG A 220 16.68 -1.75 -17.59
N GLY A 221 15.90 -2.19 -16.64
CA GLY A 221 15.61 -1.50 -15.38
C GLY A 221 14.49 -0.47 -15.51
N TRP A 222 14.10 0.05 -14.35
CA TRP A 222 13.14 1.13 -14.17
C TRP A 222 13.39 1.71 -12.80
N MET A 223 13.29 3.02 -12.63
CA MET A 223 13.40 3.60 -11.30
C MET A 223 12.19 4.46 -10.98
N PHE A 224 11.60 4.22 -9.82
CA PHE A 224 10.58 5.07 -9.24
C PHE A 224 11.19 5.98 -8.20
N ILE A 225 10.74 7.23 -8.14
CA ILE A 225 11.22 8.23 -7.18
C ILE A 225 10.03 9.04 -6.67
N SER A 226 9.97 9.22 -5.35
CA SER A 226 9.00 10.12 -4.71
C SER A 226 9.56 10.69 -3.42
N ALA A 227 9.33 11.98 -3.19
CA ALA A 227 9.73 12.65 -1.96
C ALA A 227 8.61 12.61 -0.92
N TRP A 228 8.99 12.52 0.35
CA TRP A 228 8.11 12.36 1.49
C TRP A 228 8.53 13.25 2.65
N ARG A 229 7.58 13.54 3.51
CA ARG A 229 7.82 14.08 4.84
C ARG A 229 7.15 13.18 5.85
N SER A 230 7.87 12.76 6.87
CA SER A 230 7.33 11.98 7.99
C SER A 230 8.06 12.37 9.26
N ARG A 231 7.49 12.01 10.40
CA ARG A 231 8.23 12.10 11.67
C ARG A 231 9.48 11.22 11.60
N PRO A 232 10.54 11.59 12.35
CA PRO A 232 11.71 10.73 12.50
C PRO A 232 11.32 9.34 13.02
N ALA A 233 12.10 8.33 12.63
CA ALA A 233 11.85 6.93 12.99
C ALA A 233 12.03 6.65 14.50
N ASP A 234 12.68 7.54 15.24
CA ASP A 234 12.89 7.47 16.70
C ASP A 234 11.62 7.73 17.52
N GLY A 235 10.54 8.19 16.87
CA GLY A 235 9.27 8.43 17.54
C GLY A 235 9.23 9.69 18.41
N ASP A 236 10.27 10.52 18.40
CA ASP A 236 10.28 11.79 19.14
C ASP A 236 9.32 12.79 18.48
N GLU A 237 8.20 13.04 19.14
CA GLU A 237 7.17 14.02 18.70
C GLU A 237 7.69 15.46 18.66
N SER A 238 8.81 15.77 19.34
CA SER A 238 9.43 17.09 19.36
C SER A 238 10.36 17.34 18.17
N SER A 239 10.75 16.29 17.45
CA SER A 239 11.66 16.38 16.32
C SER A 239 10.97 16.92 15.06
N ALA A 240 11.70 17.75 14.30
CA ALA A 240 11.21 18.27 13.03
C ALA A 240 10.93 17.14 12.03
N PRO A 241 9.87 17.24 11.19
CA PRO A 241 9.58 16.22 10.20
C PRO A 241 10.77 15.97 9.28
N GLU A 242 11.13 14.71 9.13
CA GLU A 242 12.20 14.30 8.25
C GLU A 242 11.75 14.37 6.79
N HIS A 243 12.52 15.03 5.95
CA HIS A 243 12.28 15.11 4.52
C HIS A 243 13.21 14.12 3.81
N TYR A 244 12.65 13.22 2.99
CA TYR A 244 13.43 12.20 2.32
C TYR A 244 12.87 11.83 0.94
N ILE A 245 13.72 11.28 0.09
CA ILE A 245 13.34 10.68 -1.19
C ILE A 245 13.38 9.16 -1.04
N VAL A 246 12.32 8.49 -1.44
CA VAL A 246 12.33 7.05 -1.71
C VAL A 246 12.68 6.84 -3.18
N TRP A 247 13.65 6.01 -3.44
CA TRP A 247 13.91 5.49 -4.76
C TRP A 247 13.73 3.96 -4.76
N ALA A 248 13.22 3.43 -5.87
CA ALA A 248 13.05 1.99 -6.06
C ALA A 248 13.48 1.60 -7.47
N TYR A 249 14.55 0.80 -7.58
CA TYR A 249 15.03 0.24 -8.83
C TYR A 249 14.40 -1.13 -9.07
N ILE A 250 13.77 -1.31 -10.23
CA ILE A 250 13.04 -2.52 -10.61
C ILE A 250 13.85 -3.31 -11.62
N ALA A 251 14.06 -4.59 -11.32
CA ALA A 251 14.83 -5.51 -12.16
C ALA A 251 14.25 -6.93 -12.15
N PRO A 252 14.58 -7.80 -13.13
CA PRO A 252 14.35 -9.23 -13.03
C PRO A 252 14.99 -9.79 -11.77
N SER A 253 14.28 -10.65 -11.05
CA SER A 253 14.81 -11.25 -9.82
C SER A 253 16.10 -12.04 -10.05
N ASP A 254 16.27 -12.63 -11.24
CA ASP A 254 17.45 -13.42 -11.59
C ASP A 254 18.68 -12.57 -11.91
N ASP A 255 18.51 -11.28 -12.20
CA ASP A 255 19.64 -10.35 -12.44
C ASP A 255 20.26 -9.82 -11.13
N ILE A 256 19.57 -9.99 -9.99
CA ILE A 256 20.02 -9.47 -8.70
C ILE A 256 20.94 -10.49 -8.03
N PRO A 257 22.10 -10.08 -7.50
CA PRO A 257 23.02 -10.98 -6.82
C PRO A 257 22.31 -11.76 -5.71
N ARG A 258 22.43 -13.09 -5.74
CA ARG A 258 21.95 -13.97 -4.68
C ARG A 258 23.18 -14.58 -4.01
N GLY A 259 23.46 -14.20 -2.77
CA GLY A 259 24.45 -14.85 -1.93
C GLY A 259 23.86 -16.06 -1.18
N GLU A 260 24.67 -16.87 -0.54
CA GLU A 260 24.24 -17.94 0.39
C GLU A 260 23.61 -17.38 1.69
N GLY A 261 23.46 -16.07 1.82
CA GLY A 261 22.94 -15.35 2.98
C GLY A 261 22.10 -14.12 2.62
N PRO A 262 21.70 -13.31 3.60
CA PRO A 262 21.01 -12.06 3.35
C PRO A 262 21.89 -11.12 2.53
N VAL A 263 21.35 -10.58 1.43
CA VAL A 263 22.04 -9.59 0.61
C VAL A 263 22.10 -8.27 1.38
N TYR A 264 23.29 -7.77 1.60
CA TYR A 264 23.52 -6.53 2.34
C TYR A 264 23.19 -5.29 1.49
N GLY A 265 22.80 -4.20 2.14
CA GLY A 265 22.44 -2.96 1.45
C GLY A 265 23.60 -2.38 0.60
N SER A 266 24.86 -2.56 1.02
CA SER A 266 26.03 -2.15 0.24
C SER A 266 26.16 -2.90 -1.10
N GLU A 267 25.91 -4.20 -1.13
CA GLU A 267 25.93 -5.02 -2.35
C GLU A 267 24.78 -4.61 -3.29
N LEU A 268 23.61 -4.31 -2.72
CA LEU A 268 22.47 -3.80 -3.47
C LEU A 268 22.76 -2.43 -4.09
N HIS A 269 23.42 -1.53 -3.35
CA HIS A 269 23.88 -0.23 -3.89
C HIS A 269 24.85 -0.41 -5.05
N GLU A 270 25.87 -1.25 -4.88
CA GLU A 270 26.84 -1.53 -5.94
C GLU A 270 26.16 -2.08 -7.20
N TYR A 271 25.26 -3.05 -7.04
CA TYR A 271 24.49 -3.58 -8.15
C TYR A 271 23.69 -2.47 -8.87
N VAL A 272 22.93 -1.66 -8.15
CA VAL A 272 22.13 -0.59 -8.75
C VAL A 272 23.02 0.45 -9.42
N LEU A 273 24.12 0.89 -8.79
CA LEU A 273 25.07 1.85 -9.35
C LEU A 273 25.71 1.35 -10.65
N ASN A 274 26.01 0.05 -10.74
CA ASN A 274 26.49 -0.57 -11.97
C ASN A 274 25.42 -0.54 -13.07
N CYS A 275 24.16 -0.81 -12.74
CA CYS A 275 23.05 -0.76 -13.68
C CYS A 275 22.78 0.66 -14.21
N ILE A 276 22.97 1.68 -13.39
CA ILE A 276 22.67 3.09 -13.72
C ILE A 276 23.93 3.92 -14.04
N LYS A 277 25.05 3.29 -14.36
CA LYS A 277 26.36 3.95 -14.57
C LYS A 277 26.31 5.15 -15.53
N GLY A 278 25.48 5.08 -16.58
CA GLY A 278 25.32 6.16 -17.57
C GLY A 278 24.13 7.08 -17.33
N TRP A 279 23.48 7.01 -16.16
CA TRP A 279 22.35 7.86 -15.84
C TRP A 279 22.81 9.21 -15.27
N ALA A 280 21.90 10.16 -15.18
CA ALA A 280 22.13 11.50 -14.64
C ALA A 280 22.81 11.42 -13.25
N PRO A 281 23.73 12.37 -12.93
CA PRO A 281 24.42 12.38 -11.64
C PRO A 281 23.47 12.38 -10.45
N GLU A 282 22.35 13.07 -10.52
CA GLU A 282 21.35 13.18 -9.47
C GLU A 282 20.71 11.81 -9.15
N LEU A 283 20.48 10.97 -10.17
CA LEU A 283 19.95 9.62 -9.98
C LEU A 283 20.97 8.68 -9.31
N ARG A 284 22.24 8.87 -9.61
CA ARG A 284 23.32 8.13 -8.97
C ARG A 284 23.52 8.59 -7.54
N GLU A 285 23.43 9.90 -7.29
CA GLU A 285 23.51 10.50 -5.96
C GLU A 285 22.44 9.96 -5.03
N LEU A 286 21.19 9.77 -5.51
CA LEU A 286 20.14 9.14 -4.71
C LEU A 286 20.56 7.79 -4.14
N VAL A 287 21.24 6.97 -4.93
CA VAL A 287 21.71 5.65 -4.48
C VAL A 287 22.94 5.80 -3.58
N THR A 288 23.96 6.56 -4.03
CA THR A 288 25.23 6.70 -3.31
C THR A 288 25.05 7.36 -1.94
N GLY A 289 24.21 8.39 -1.85
CA GLY A 289 23.97 9.15 -0.62
C GLY A 289 22.92 8.55 0.31
N SER A 290 22.31 7.42 -0.04
CA SER A 290 21.37 6.69 0.82
C SER A 290 22.08 5.86 1.87
N ASP A 291 21.45 5.70 3.03
CA ASP A 291 21.93 4.76 4.05
C ASP A 291 21.70 3.31 3.58
N THR A 292 22.79 2.56 3.45
CA THR A 292 22.77 1.15 3.05
C THR A 292 21.95 0.27 4.00
N SER A 293 21.86 0.61 5.29
CA SER A 293 21.07 -0.13 6.28
C SER A 293 19.58 -0.09 5.99
N THR A 294 19.10 0.98 5.34
CA THR A 294 17.70 1.18 4.96
C THR A 294 17.35 0.52 3.62
N THR A 295 18.35 0.09 2.85
CA THR A 295 18.15 -0.48 1.51
C THR A 295 17.72 -1.94 1.61
N LYS A 296 16.60 -2.26 0.96
CA LYS A 296 16.01 -3.60 0.96
C LYS A 296 15.74 -4.05 -0.48
N CYS A 297 15.87 -5.36 -0.68
CA CYS A 297 15.41 -6.04 -1.90
C CYS A 297 14.12 -6.79 -1.61
N LEU A 298 13.08 -6.52 -2.39
CA LEU A 298 11.75 -7.08 -2.24
C LEU A 298 11.37 -7.84 -3.50
N SER A 299 11.15 -9.16 -3.41
CA SER A 299 10.51 -9.92 -4.48
C SER A 299 9.06 -9.50 -4.62
N LEU A 300 8.68 -9.05 -5.81
CA LEU A 300 7.32 -8.58 -6.07
C LEU A 300 6.40 -9.77 -6.31
N ARG A 301 5.45 -9.93 -5.42
CA ARG A 301 4.40 -10.95 -5.49
C ARG A 301 3.04 -10.30 -5.61
N SER A 302 2.10 -11.00 -6.22
CA SER A 302 0.73 -10.53 -6.39
C SER A 302 -0.24 -11.70 -6.24
N MET A 303 -1.44 -11.43 -5.77
CA MET A 303 -2.51 -12.41 -5.83
C MET A 303 -2.92 -12.64 -7.30
N PRO A 304 -3.42 -13.85 -7.64
CA PRO A 304 -4.11 -14.06 -8.91
C PRO A 304 -5.42 -13.28 -8.96
N THR A 305 -6.07 -13.25 -10.11
CA THR A 305 -7.44 -12.77 -10.22
C THR A 305 -8.36 -13.58 -9.29
N LEU A 306 -9.04 -12.88 -8.40
CA LEU A 306 -9.93 -13.49 -7.42
C LEU A 306 -11.23 -13.94 -8.09
N THR A 307 -11.55 -15.22 -7.97
CA THR A 307 -12.83 -15.80 -8.37
C THR A 307 -13.82 -15.78 -7.20
N SER A 308 -15.08 -16.11 -7.44
CA SER A 308 -16.07 -16.27 -6.35
C SER A 308 -15.77 -17.50 -5.51
N TRP A 309 -16.11 -17.42 -4.23
CA TRP A 309 -16.11 -18.52 -3.26
C TRP A 309 -17.38 -18.49 -2.44
N GLU A 310 -17.62 -19.56 -1.67
CA GLU A 310 -18.75 -19.62 -0.76
C GLU A 310 -18.51 -18.73 0.47
N SER A 311 -19.40 -17.75 0.68
CA SER A 311 -19.33 -16.83 1.81
C SER A 311 -19.79 -17.52 3.09
N SER A 312 -19.13 -17.18 4.20
CA SER A 312 -19.41 -17.76 5.51
C SER A 312 -19.27 -16.68 6.61
N ASN A 313 -19.17 -17.10 7.86
CA ASN A 313 -18.78 -16.24 8.98
C ASN A 313 -17.25 -16.09 9.14
N VAL A 314 -16.50 -16.32 8.05
CA VAL A 314 -15.09 -15.99 7.92
C VAL A 314 -14.91 -15.22 6.62
N THR A 315 -14.19 -14.10 6.66
CA THR A 315 -13.84 -13.33 5.47
C THR A 315 -12.43 -12.74 5.57
N LEU A 316 -11.98 -12.08 4.50
CA LEU A 316 -10.62 -11.56 4.38
C LEU A 316 -10.64 -10.09 3.94
N LEU A 317 -9.60 -9.33 4.32
CA LEU A 317 -9.48 -7.91 4.05
C LEU A 317 -8.01 -7.54 3.74
N GLY A 318 -7.81 -6.59 2.84
CA GLY A 318 -6.49 -6.03 2.55
C GLY A 318 -5.52 -7.04 1.94
N ASP A 319 -4.25 -6.96 2.32
CA ASP A 319 -3.20 -7.83 1.81
C ASP A 319 -3.43 -9.32 2.13
N ALA A 320 -4.32 -9.65 3.05
CA ALA A 320 -4.69 -11.01 3.33
C ALA A 320 -5.35 -11.69 2.13
N ILE A 321 -6.08 -10.94 1.29
CA ILE A 321 -6.78 -11.47 0.12
C ILE A 321 -6.32 -10.89 -1.21
N HIS A 322 -5.97 -9.61 -1.27
CA HIS A 322 -5.63 -8.96 -2.53
C HIS A 322 -4.23 -8.30 -2.50
N ASN A 323 -3.26 -8.96 -1.82
CA ASN A 323 -1.88 -8.50 -1.87
C ASN A 323 -1.43 -8.26 -3.31
N MET A 324 -0.89 -7.09 -3.56
CA MET A 324 -0.48 -6.64 -4.87
C MET A 324 0.88 -5.95 -4.82
N THR A 325 1.51 -5.77 -5.98
CA THR A 325 2.78 -5.05 -6.03
C THR A 325 2.60 -3.57 -5.64
N PRO A 326 3.63 -2.91 -5.11
CA PRO A 326 3.56 -1.48 -4.78
C PRO A 326 3.49 -0.57 -6.01
N MET A 327 3.54 -1.16 -7.23
CA MET A 327 3.58 -0.45 -8.52
C MET A 327 2.24 0.20 -8.86
N GLY A 328 1.98 1.34 -8.25
CA GLY A 328 0.75 2.12 -8.42
C GLY A 328 0.19 2.65 -7.09
N GLY A 329 0.75 2.23 -5.93
CA GLY A 329 0.37 2.75 -4.62
C GLY A 329 -1.06 2.44 -4.18
N MET A 330 -1.67 1.36 -4.72
CA MET A 330 -3.10 1.06 -4.55
C MET A 330 -3.43 0.19 -3.32
N GLY A 331 -2.47 -0.62 -2.83
CA GLY A 331 -2.76 -1.63 -1.80
C GLY A 331 -3.41 -1.08 -0.52
N ALA A 332 -2.82 -0.03 0.07
CA ALA A 332 -3.37 0.60 1.27
C ALA A 332 -4.76 1.22 1.03
N ASN A 333 -4.96 1.89 -0.12
CA ASN A 333 -6.25 2.48 -0.48
C ASN A 333 -7.33 1.43 -0.70
N THR A 334 -6.98 0.29 -1.29
CA THR A 334 -7.88 -0.86 -1.45
C THR A 334 -8.27 -1.43 -0.08
N ALA A 335 -7.32 -1.63 0.83
CA ALA A 335 -7.58 -2.11 2.19
C ALA A 335 -8.45 -1.12 3.02
N LEU A 336 -8.25 0.18 2.84
CA LEU A 336 -9.11 1.20 3.44
C LEU A 336 -10.53 1.15 2.88
N ARG A 337 -10.67 0.95 1.56
CA ARG A 337 -11.97 0.76 0.92
C ARG A 337 -12.68 -0.48 1.43
N ASP A 338 -11.95 -1.59 1.65
CA ASP A 338 -12.52 -2.79 2.27
C ASP A 338 -13.11 -2.48 3.64
N ALA A 339 -12.37 -1.73 4.48
CA ALA A 339 -12.84 -1.36 5.82
C ALA A 339 -14.14 -0.53 5.77
N ASP A 340 -14.26 0.44 4.85
CA ASP A 340 -15.49 1.20 4.62
C ASP A 340 -16.65 0.30 4.16
N THR A 341 -16.41 -0.51 3.11
CA THR A 341 -17.43 -1.38 2.51
C THR A 341 -17.92 -2.43 3.51
N LEU A 342 -17.01 -3.14 4.19
CA LEU A 342 -17.37 -4.17 5.16
C LEU A 342 -18.08 -3.57 6.39
N THR A 343 -17.65 -2.39 6.86
CA THR A 343 -18.37 -1.68 7.93
C THR A 343 -19.82 -1.42 7.55
N ARG A 344 -20.08 -0.91 6.34
CA ARG A 344 -21.46 -0.64 5.88
C ARG A 344 -22.31 -1.91 5.81
N CYS A 345 -21.76 -2.98 5.25
CA CYS A 345 -22.45 -4.27 5.17
C CYS A 345 -22.78 -4.82 6.57
N LEU A 346 -21.86 -4.71 7.53
CA LEU A 346 -22.06 -5.23 8.89
C LEU A 346 -23.01 -4.37 9.74
N ILE A 347 -23.18 -3.09 9.41
CA ILE A 347 -24.26 -2.26 9.99
C ILE A 347 -25.65 -2.83 9.61
N ASP A 348 -25.82 -3.33 8.39
CA ASP A 348 -27.06 -3.97 7.97
C ASP A 348 -27.32 -5.28 8.71
N ALA A 349 -26.25 -6.07 8.95
CA ALA A 349 -26.36 -7.27 9.79
C ALA A 349 -26.71 -6.93 11.24
N ALA A 350 -26.04 -5.94 11.84
CA ALA A 350 -26.29 -5.52 13.21
C ALA A 350 -27.71 -4.98 13.43
N ALA A 351 -28.28 -4.37 12.39
CA ALA A 351 -29.67 -3.89 12.39
C ALA A 351 -30.70 -5.00 12.07
N GLY A 352 -30.27 -6.25 11.85
CA GLY A 352 -31.15 -7.37 11.52
C GLY A 352 -31.76 -7.30 10.12
N ARG A 353 -31.26 -6.44 9.23
CA ARG A 353 -31.74 -6.32 7.84
C ARG A 353 -31.23 -7.45 6.95
N LEU A 354 -30.03 -7.92 7.20
CA LEU A 354 -29.38 -9.05 6.54
C LEU A 354 -28.77 -9.99 7.56
N SER A 355 -28.52 -11.24 7.20
CA SER A 355 -27.68 -12.13 7.98
C SER A 355 -26.20 -11.71 7.84
N ILE A 356 -25.34 -12.18 8.76
CA ILE A 356 -23.90 -11.96 8.69
C ILE A 356 -23.35 -12.49 7.35
N THR A 357 -23.74 -13.70 6.95
CA THR A 357 -23.28 -14.34 5.71
C THR A 357 -23.71 -13.55 4.46
N GLU A 358 -24.92 -13.02 4.42
CA GLU A 358 -25.40 -12.17 3.31
C GLU A 358 -24.62 -10.85 3.25
N SER A 359 -24.35 -10.23 4.39
CA SER A 359 -23.54 -9.01 4.51
C SER A 359 -22.10 -9.25 4.05
N VAL A 360 -21.50 -10.38 4.45
CA VAL A 360 -20.16 -10.81 3.99
C VAL A 360 -20.17 -11.05 2.47
N ARG A 361 -21.18 -11.72 1.95
CA ARG A 361 -21.31 -11.96 0.50
C ARG A 361 -21.33 -10.64 -0.29
N THR A 362 -22.16 -9.69 0.15
CA THR A 362 -22.26 -8.38 -0.49
C THR A 362 -20.90 -7.65 -0.51
N TYR A 363 -20.18 -7.67 0.63
CA TYR A 363 -18.84 -7.13 0.72
C TYR A 363 -17.86 -7.82 -0.25
N GLU A 364 -17.81 -9.15 -0.24
CA GLU A 364 -16.87 -9.94 -1.05
C GLU A 364 -17.13 -9.77 -2.56
N GLU A 365 -18.38 -9.65 -2.98
CA GLU A 365 -18.74 -9.38 -4.37
C GLU A 365 -18.23 -8.01 -4.82
N GLU A 366 -18.45 -6.96 -4.03
CA GLU A 366 -17.96 -5.61 -4.34
C GLU A 366 -16.42 -5.56 -4.28
N MET A 367 -15.82 -6.14 -3.23
CA MET A 367 -14.38 -6.18 -3.03
C MET A 367 -13.66 -6.84 -4.23
N ARG A 368 -14.12 -7.99 -4.71
CA ARG A 368 -13.52 -8.68 -5.86
C ARG A 368 -13.46 -7.82 -7.12
N VAL A 369 -14.44 -6.96 -7.36
CA VAL A 369 -14.43 -6.10 -8.54
C VAL A 369 -13.27 -5.13 -8.49
N TYR A 370 -13.20 -4.29 -7.45
CA TYR A 370 -12.16 -3.27 -7.39
C TYR A 370 -10.77 -3.83 -7.04
N ALA A 371 -10.69 -4.91 -6.28
CA ALA A 371 -9.42 -5.56 -5.97
C ALA A 371 -8.80 -6.20 -7.22
N ASN A 372 -9.59 -6.87 -8.06
CA ASN A 372 -9.12 -7.44 -9.31
C ASN A 372 -8.59 -6.37 -10.28
N ASP A 373 -9.25 -5.22 -10.36
CA ASP A 373 -8.78 -4.10 -11.17
C ASP A 373 -7.40 -3.59 -10.66
N ALA A 374 -7.25 -3.45 -9.33
CA ALA A 374 -6.01 -3.02 -8.69
C ALA A 374 -4.88 -4.07 -8.85
N ILE A 375 -5.17 -5.35 -8.62
CA ILE A 375 -4.24 -6.48 -8.84
C ILE A 375 -3.72 -6.47 -10.28
N LYS A 376 -4.64 -6.43 -11.25
CA LYS A 376 -4.32 -6.45 -12.69
C LYS A 376 -3.44 -5.27 -13.08
N LEU A 377 -3.78 -4.07 -12.62
CA LEU A 377 -3.02 -2.86 -12.94
C LEU A 377 -1.62 -2.90 -12.31
N SER A 378 -1.51 -3.21 -11.02
CA SER A 378 -0.22 -3.25 -10.33
C SER A 378 0.70 -4.34 -10.87
N THR A 379 0.16 -5.52 -11.18
CA THR A 379 0.91 -6.63 -11.80
C THR A 379 1.40 -6.27 -13.19
N SER A 380 0.53 -5.66 -14.02
CA SER A 380 0.89 -5.19 -15.36
C SER A 380 2.00 -4.13 -15.28
N ASN A 381 1.90 -3.19 -14.36
CA ASN A 381 2.94 -2.17 -14.15
C ASN A 381 4.28 -2.81 -13.78
N ALA A 382 4.30 -3.77 -12.86
CA ALA A 382 5.53 -4.46 -12.44
C ALA A 382 6.18 -5.24 -13.60
N ILE A 383 5.39 -6.01 -14.34
CA ILE A 383 5.86 -6.78 -15.48
C ILE A 383 6.40 -5.85 -16.57
N ASN A 384 5.66 -4.80 -16.92
CA ASN A 384 6.06 -3.85 -17.96
C ASN A 384 7.32 -3.04 -17.55
N ALA A 385 7.47 -2.71 -16.26
CA ALA A 385 8.66 -2.06 -15.74
C ALA A 385 9.90 -2.95 -15.87
N CYS A 386 9.76 -4.27 -15.81
CA CYS A 386 10.85 -5.23 -15.80
C CYS A 386 11.15 -5.86 -17.16
N LYS A 387 10.13 -6.42 -17.84
CA LYS A 387 10.29 -7.35 -18.98
C LYS A 387 10.39 -6.67 -20.36
N GLY A 388 10.29 -5.35 -20.46
CA GLY A 388 10.38 -4.65 -21.75
C GLY A 388 11.78 -4.76 -22.37
N GLY A 389 11.91 -5.44 -23.52
CA GLY A 389 13.12 -5.40 -24.35
C GLY A 389 13.39 -3.99 -24.89
N THR A 390 14.61 -3.73 -25.39
CA THR A 390 15.05 -2.40 -25.89
C THR A 390 14.05 -1.82 -26.90
N THR A 391 13.56 -2.61 -27.83
CA THR A 391 12.59 -2.16 -28.85
C THR A 391 11.27 -1.73 -28.22
N GLN A 392 10.70 -2.50 -27.30
CA GLN A 392 9.47 -2.14 -26.60
C GLN A 392 9.64 -0.85 -25.77
N ARG A 393 10.81 -0.69 -25.14
CA ARG A 393 11.15 0.53 -24.39
C ARG A 393 11.23 1.75 -25.29
N LEU A 394 11.86 1.64 -26.45
CA LEU A 394 11.95 2.73 -27.41
C LEU A 394 10.55 3.11 -27.94
N VAL A 395 9.71 2.11 -28.29
CA VAL A 395 8.31 2.34 -28.69
C VAL A 395 7.52 3.02 -27.56
N PHE A 396 7.63 2.55 -26.33
CA PHE A 396 6.96 3.15 -25.19
C PHE A 396 7.41 4.60 -24.94
N ARG A 397 8.71 4.88 -25.02
CA ARG A 397 9.25 6.26 -24.93
C ARG A 397 8.74 7.17 -26.06
N GLY A 398 8.66 6.63 -27.28
CA GLY A 398 8.07 7.33 -28.43
C GLY A 398 6.59 7.65 -28.20
N PHE A 399 5.84 6.67 -27.68
CA PHE A 399 4.44 6.85 -27.29
C PHE A 399 4.27 7.92 -26.21
N LEU A 400 5.11 7.92 -25.16
CA LEU A 400 5.05 8.94 -24.10
C LEU A 400 5.27 10.34 -24.67
N ARG A 401 6.25 10.53 -25.57
CA ARG A 401 6.49 11.82 -26.23
C ARG A 401 5.32 12.25 -27.11
N ALA A 402 4.74 11.29 -27.84
CA ALA A 402 3.55 11.58 -28.65
C ALA A 402 2.36 11.97 -27.76
N ALA A 403 2.15 11.26 -26.65
CA ALA A 403 1.10 11.60 -25.68
C ALA A 403 1.31 12.99 -25.05
N GLN A 404 2.57 13.37 -24.78
CA GLN A 404 2.90 14.72 -24.29
C GLN A 404 2.54 15.80 -25.32
N THR A 405 2.80 15.53 -26.60
CA THR A 405 2.53 16.49 -27.69
C THR A 405 1.04 16.57 -28.06
N PHE A 406 0.31 15.45 -27.92
CA PHE A 406 -1.10 15.34 -28.32
C PHE A 406 -1.98 15.01 -27.11
N PRO A 407 -2.65 16.01 -26.46
CA PRO A 407 -3.45 15.81 -25.25
C PRO A 407 -4.57 14.77 -25.39
N LEU A 408 -5.11 14.58 -26.60
CA LEU A 408 -6.13 13.54 -26.86
C LEU A 408 -5.59 12.12 -26.64
N ILE A 409 -4.34 11.86 -27.04
CA ILE A 409 -3.68 10.57 -26.79
C ILE A 409 -3.49 10.38 -25.29
N MET A 410 -3.04 11.42 -24.58
CA MET A 410 -2.86 11.39 -23.14
C MET A 410 -4.18 11.02 -22.43
N ARG A 411 -5.29 11.70 -22.75
CA ARG A 411 -6.62 11.43 -22.19
C ARG A 411 -7.13 10.03 -22.52
N ALA A 412 -6.96 9.58 -23.78
CA ALA A 412 -7.48 8.30 -24.24
C ALA A 412 -6.75 7.08 -23.65
N THR A 413 -5.51 7.26 -23.18
CA THR A 413 -4.63 6.18 -22.73
C THR A 413 -4.23 6.30 -21.26
N ILE A 414 -3.26 7.15 -20.96
CA ILE A 414 -2.69 7.31 -19.61
C ILE A 414 -3.73 7.93 -18.65
N GLY A 415 -4.64 8.77 -19.15
CA GLY A 415 -5.71 9.40 -18.38
C GLY A 415 -6.85 8.45 -17.97
N ARG A 416 -7.08 7.35 -18.70
CA ARG A 416 -8.19 6.40 -18.39
C ARG A 416 -8.09 5.75 -17.01
N SER A 417 -6.90 5.54 -16.50
CA SER A 417 -6.70 4.98 -15.14
C SER A 417 -7.17 5.94 -14.04
N SER A 418 -7.06 7.25 -14.26
CA SER A 418 -7.53 8.28 -13.31
C SER A 418 -9.05 8.43 -13.32
N ILE A 419 -9.69 8.28 -14.49
CA ILE A 419 -11.15 8.43 -14.63
C ILE A 419 -11.90 7.26 -13.98
N LYS A 420 -11.33 6.04 -13.99
CA LYS A 420 -11.94 4.89 -13.32
C LYS A 420 -11.77 4.87 -11.80
N GLN A 421 -10.79 5.60 -11.26
CA GLN A 421 -10.54 5.74 -9.82
C GLN A 421 -11.27 6.96 -9.20
N ALA A 422 -11.85 7.82 -9.99
CA ALA A 422 -12.63 9.00 -9.63
C ALA A 422 -14.14 8.72 -9.64
#